data_64023d81ca63851bf53ac252904a96c6
#
_entry.id   64023d81ca63851bf53ac252904a96c6
#
_cell.length_a   1.000
_cell.length_b   1.000
_cell.length_c   1.000
_cell.angle_alpha   90.00
_cell.angle_beta   90.00
_cell.angle_gamma   90.00
#
_symmetry.space_group_name_H-M   'P 1'
#
loop_
_entity.id
_entity.type
_entity.pdbx_description
1 polymer ?
#
loop_
_entity_poly.entity_id
_entity_poly.type
_entity_poly.pdbx_seq_one_letter_code
_entity_poly.pdbx_strand_id
1 'polypeptide(L)'
;MVALHRRLVALLLVLGATITAPILAPLQAAIANDAHVLVLGRISDDPKAHYEQLKPLLDYVVPRMAGVGIREGRILMARDAQQMNSYLRRGRVDWVTETAAMGTQLQHRGSARPLLLTERDGVSRYRTVFFARRDSGIASLADLRGRSIAFQNPFSTSAYYVPASELLDQGLRLEILLSPMDRPASGTVGYLFARSELNISTWVHKRLVDVGVMSNLDWQNPQRVPLAFRKDFIVIRETQEYPRAVEMVRSNLDPKVEARLREVLVEAAGDPDAREALLRFFKTTRFLPIDATAEQALAHLGAGVQRIRAEVE
;
A
#
# COMPACT_ATOMS: atom_id res chain seq x y z
N MET A 1 24.46 -76.63 -45.61
CA MET A 1 23.62 -77.49 -44.78
C MET A 1 22.59 -76.53 -44.14
N VAL A 2 21.44 -76.49 -44.74
CA VAL A 2 20.21 -77.11 -44.32
C VAL A 2 19.67 -76.37 -43.08
N ALA A 3 18.71 -75.51 -43.26
CA ALA A 3 17.25 -75.70 -43.31
C ALA A 3 16.55 -75.48 -41.94
N LEU A 4 15.44 -74.80 -42.11
CA LEU A 4 14.16 -75.03 -41.36
C LEU A 4 14.00 -74.17 -40.08
N HIS A 5 12.98 -73.42 -39.82
CA HIS A 5 11.54 -73.31 -40.17
C HIS A 5 11.05 -71.93 -39.81
N ARG A 6 10.42 -71.20 -40.58
CA ARG A 6 8.98 -70.97 -40.87
C ARG A 6 8.02 -71.24 -39.70
N ARG A 7 7.23 -70.24 -39.42
CA ARG A 7 5.93 -70.16 -38.72
C ARG A 7 6.01 -69.73 -37.24
N LEU A 8 5.64 -68.47 -36.98
CA LEU A 8 4.31 -68.15 -36.55
C LEU A 8 4.11 -66.65 -36.64
N VAL A 9 3.31 -66.25 -37.63
CA VAL A 9 2.63 -64.94 -37.73
C VAL A 9 1.32 -65.17 -36.99
N ALA A 10 0.93 -64.12 -36.27
CA ALA A 10 -0.43 -63.73 -35.88
C ALA A 10 -0.65 -63.65 -34.35
N LEU A 11 -1.30 -62.58 -34.09
CA LEU A 11 -2.02 -62.18 -32.88
C LEU A 11 -1.21 -61.32 -31.90
N LEU A 12 -1.35 -60.02 -32.11
CA LEU A 12 -1.68 -59.04 -31.06
C LEU A 12 -1.80 -57.63 -31.64
N LEU A 13 -2.81 -57.50 -32.51
CA LEU A 13 -3.52 -56.23 -32.74
C LEU A 13 -4.75 -56.30 -31.82
N VAL A 14 -4.88 -55.36 -30.95
CA VAL A 14 -6.00 -54.87 -30.15
C VAL A 14 -5.54 -54.66 -28.70
N LEU A 15 -5.15 -53.43 -28.39
CA LEU A 15 -5.54 -52.67 -27.20
C LEU A 15 -4.73 -51.36 -27.20
N GLY A 16 -5.20 -50.41 -27.99
CA GLY A 16 -4.67 -49.07 -28.01
C GLY A 16 -5.80 -48.08 -28.21
N ALA A 17 -6.76 -48.09 -27.30
CA ALA A 17 -7.74 -47.00 -27.25
C ALA A 17 -8.25 -46.88 -25.81
N THR A 18 -8.27 -45.64 -25.35
CA THR A 18 -8.81 -45.17 -24.09
C THR A 18 -7.75 -44.94 -23.00
N ILE A 19 -7.20 -43.72 -22.99
CA ILE A 19 -7.10 -42.87 -21.83
C ILE A 19 -6.75 -41.44 -22.35
N THR A 20 -7.75 -40.71 -22.84
CA THR A 20 -7.68 -39.28 -23.02
C THR A 20 -8.97 -38.67 -22.52
N ALA A 21 -9.02 -38.38 -21.23
CA ALA A 21 -9.82 -37.39 -20.53
C ALA A 21 -9.87 -37.75 -19.03
N PRO A 22 -9.90 -36.89 -18.06
CA PRO A 22 -10.04 -35.46 -18.09
C PRO A 22 -9.11 -34.74 -17.11
N ILE A 23 -8.07 -34.09 -17.56
CA ILE A 23 -7.27 -33.21 -16.70
C ILE A 23 -7.84 -31.74 -16.68
N LEU A 24 -8.88 -31.47 -17.48
CA LEU A 24 -9.49 -30.12 -17.57
C LEU A 24 -10.55 -29.81 -16.50
N ALA A 25 -11.15 -30.81 -15.85
CA ALA A 25 -12.20 -30.58 -14.88
C ALA A 25 -11.78 -29.84 -13.59
N PRO A 26 -10.62 -30.11 -12.97
CA PRO A 26 -10.24 -29.39 -11.74
C PRO A 26 -9.85 -27.93 -11.98
N LEU A 27 -9.34 -27.58 -13.17
CA LEU A 27 -8.95 -26.22 -13.48
C LEU A 27 -10.18 -25.32 -13.75
N GLN A 28 -11.19 -25.84 -14.41
CA GLN A 28 -12.46 -25.11 -14.63
C GLN A 28 -13.28 -24.98 -13.34
N ALA A 29 -13.26 -25.96 -12.47
CA ALA A 29 -13.92 -25.88 -11.16
C ALA A 29 -13.22 -24.87 -10.23
N ALA A 30 -11.89 -24.76 -10.27
CA ALA A 30 -11.15 -23.74 -9.53
C ALA A 30 -11.43 -22.33 -10.04
N ILE A 31 -11.48 -22.13 -11.36
CA ILE A 31 -11.82 -20.84 -11.99
C ILE A 31 -13.29 -20.47 -11.72
N ALA A 32 -14.21 -21.41 -11.76
CA ALA A 32 -15.62 -21.15 -11.46
C ALA A 32 -15.87 -20.81 -9.98
N ASN A 33 -15.05 -21.37 -9.07
CA ASN A 33 -15.15 -21.05 -7.63
C ASN A 33 -14.61 -19.66 -7.29
N ASP A 34 -13.62 -19.16 -8.02
CA ASP A 34 -13.06 -17.83 -7.82
C ASP A 34 -13.95 -16.70 -8.38
N ALA A 35 -14.82 -16.99 -9.36
CA ALA A 35 -15.76 -16.02 -9.92
C ALA A 35 -16.79 -15.46 -8.92
N HIS A 36 -16.97 -16.11 -7.77
CA HIS A 36 -17.91 -15.69 -6.71
C HIS A 36 -17.21 -15.11 -5.48
N VAL A 37 -15.90 -14.92 -5.53
CA VAL A 37 -15.10 -14.45 -4.41
C VAL A 37 -14.64 -13.02 -4.66
N LEU A 38 -14.84 -12.14 -3.67
CA LEU A 38 -14.23 -10.81 -3.63
C LEU A 38 -12.97 -10.86 -2.75
N VAL A 39 -11.81 -10.57 -3.31
CA VAL A 39 -10.55 -10.63 -2.58
C VAL A 39 -10.06 -9.22 -2.27
N LEU A 40 -10.03 -8.88 -0.96
CA LEU A 40 -9.46 -7.64 -0.44
C LEU A 40 -7.97 -7.83 -0.13
N GLY A 41 -7.13 -7.00 -0.71
CA GLY A 41 -5.68 -7.01 -0.56
C GLY A 41 -5.12 -5.85 0.25
N ARG A 42 -3.94 -6.05 0.83
CA ARG A 42 -3.11 -5.01 1.44
C ARG A 42 -1.64 -5.38 1.42
N ILE A 43 -0.75 -4.38 1.25
CA ILE A 43 0.68 -4.54 1.51
C ILE A 43 0.90 -4.39 3.01
N SER A 44 1.56 -5.38 3.64
CA SER A 44 1.61 -5.46 5.10
C SER A 44 2.92 -6.03 5.61
N ASP A 45 3.47 -5.40 6.63
CA ASP A 45 4.54 -5.89 7.51
C ASP A 45 4.01 -6.51 8.82
N ASP A 46 2.69 -6.33 9.11
CA ASP A 46 1.95 -7.00 10.19
C ASP A 46 0.65 -7.62 9.65
N PRO A 47 0.71 -8.78 8.98
CA PRO A 47 -0.44 -9.40 8.36
C PRO A 47 -1.57 -9.75 9.33
N LYS A 48 -1.25 -10.11 10.58
CA LYS A 48 -2.26 -10.49 11.58
C LYS A 48 -3.08 -9.27 11.99
N ALA A 49 -2.43 -8.19 12.41
CA ALA A 49 -3.12 -6.97 12.81
C ALA A 49 -3.95 -6.38 11.67
N HIS A 50 -3.41 -6.36 10.44
CA HIS A 50 -4.16 -5.88 9.29
C HIS A 50 -5.34 -6.80 8.92
N TYR A 51 -5.21 -8.11 9.06
CA TYR A 51 -6.34 -9.03 8.85
C TYR A 51 -7.52 -8.70 9.78
N GLU A 52 -7.24 -8.48 11.07
CA GLU A 52 -8.25 -8.13 12.07
C GLU A 52 -8.92 -6.78 11.78
N GLN A 53 -8.22 -5.84 11.13
CA GLN A 53 -8.76 -4.55 10.72
C GLN A 53 -9.60 -4.64 9.44
N LEU A 54 -9.20 -5.48 8.47
CA LEU A 54 -9.86 -5.58 7.16
C LEU A 54 -11.11 -6.45 7.18
N LYS A 55 -11.08 -7.54 7.97
CA LYS A 55 -12.12 -8.57 7.95
C LYS A 55 -13.53 -8.04 8.22
N PRO A 56 -13.77 -7.17 9.24
CA PRO A 56 -15.11 -6.68 9.52
C PRO A 56 -15.75 -5.92 8.36
N LEU A 57 -14.98 -5.08 7.64
CA LEU A 57 -15.52 -4.36 6.47
C LEU A 57 -15.79 -5.32 5.31
N LEU A 58 -14.92 -6.29 5.06
CA LEU A 58 -15.15 -7.29 4.03
C LEU A 58 -16.42 -8.09 4.31
N ASP A 59 -16.67 -8.47 5.58
CA ASP A 59 -17.87 -9.19 6.01
C ASP A 59 -19.15 -8.36 5.85
N TYR A 60 -19.05 -7.05 6.03
CA TYR A 60 -20.15 -6.12 5.74
C TYR A 60 -20.43 -5.99 4.23
N VAL A 61 -19.37 -5.93 3.41
CA VAL A 61 -19.46 -5.72 1.96
C VAL A 61 -20.02 -6.93 1.23
N VAL A 62 -19.51 -8.13 1.53
CA VAL A 62 -19.81 -9.36 0.75
C VAL A 62 -21.29 -9.67 0.63
N PRO A 63 -22.12 -9.68 1.68
CA PRO A 63 -23.56 -9.94 1.55
C PRO A 63 -24.26 -8.93 0.64
N ARG A 64 -23.79 -7.68 0.62
CA ARG A 64 -24.35 -6.58 -0.20
C ARG A 64 -23.93 -6.64 -1.67
N MET A 65 -22.99 -7.52 -2.00
CA MET A 65 -22.51 -7.80 -3.36
C MET A 65 -23.20 -9.01 -4.01
N ALA A 66 -24.18 -9.62 -3.34
CA ALA A 66 -24.87 -10.83 -3.83
C ALA A 66 -25.55 -10.64 -5.20
N GLY A 67 -26.07 -9.42 -5.48
CA GLY A 67 -26.71 -9.07 -6.76
C GLY A 67 -25.78 -9.10 -7.98
N VAL A 68 -24.46 -8.99 -7.76
CA VAL A 68 -23.43 -9.10 -8.81
C VAL A 68 -22.66 -10.42 -8.76
N GLY A 69 -23.20 -11.41 -8.06
CA GLY A 69 -22.68 -12.79 -8.05
C GLY A 69 -21.64 -13.08 -6.97
N ILE A 70 -21.19 -12.11 -6.18
CA ILE A 70 -20.23 -12.34 -5.09
C ILE A 70 -20.94 -13.02 -3.92
N ARG A 71 -20.31 -14.06 -3.37
CA ARG A 71 -20.83 -14.88 -2.26
C ARG A 71 -19.82 -15.07 -1.12
N GLU A 72 -18.55 -14.91 -1.38
CA GLU A 72 -17.46 -15.14 -0.44
C GLU A 72 -16.48 -13.95 -0.46
N GLY A 73 -15.88 -13.65 0.70
CA GLY A 73 -14.81 -12.68 0.83
C GLY A 73 -13.52 -13.32 1.34
N ARG A 74 -12.40 -12.97 0.74
CA ARG A 74 -11.07 -13.39 1.19
C ARG A 74 -10.15 -12.20 1.37
N ILE A 75 -9.18 -12.33 2.26
CA ILE A 75 -8.12 -11.35 2.47
C ILE A 75 -6.80 -11.94 2.01
N LEU A 76 -6.04 -11.19 1.22
CA LEU A 76 -4.73 -11.60 0.74
C LEU A 76 -3.69 -10.49 0.99
N MET A 77 -2.71 -10.77 1.85
CA MET A 77 -1.63 -9.86 2.15
C MET A 77 -0.47 -10.03 1.17
N ALA A 78 0.16 -8.92 0.81
CA ALA A 78 1.40 -8.89 0.07
C ALA A 78 2.51 -8.26 0.93
N ARG A 79 3.74 -8.71 0.77
CA ARG A 79 4.90 -8.17 1.49
C ARG A 79 5.39 -6.84 0.91
N ASP A 80 5.10 -6.59 -0.39
CA ASP A 80 5.55 -5.43 -1.12
C ASP A 80 4.65 -5.13 -2.34
N ALA A 81 4.88 -3.97 -2.98
CA ALA A 81 4.12 -3.55 -4.16
C ALA A 81 4.33 -4.46 -5.37
N GLN A 82 5.48 -5.12 -5.50
CA GLN A 82 5.75 -6.04 -6.61
C GLN A 82 4.86 -7.28 -6.52
N GLN A 83 4.75 -7.85 -5.33
CA GLN A 83 3.89 -9.00 -5.07
C GLN A 83 2.41 -8.63 -5.24
N MET A 84 1.97 -7.48 -4.72
CA MET A 84 0.60 -6.99 -4.89
C MET A 84 0.27 -6.77 -6.38
N ASN A 85 1.16 -6.15 -7.15
CA ASN A 85 0.99 -6.02 -8.60
C ASN A 85 0.84 -7.38 -9.31
N SER A 86 1.60 -8.40 -8.88
CA SER A 86 1.47 -9.76 -9.40
C SER A 86 0.09 -10.35 -9.09
N TYR A 87 -0.43 -10.14 -7.88
CA TYR A 87 -1.75 -10.62 -7.47
C TYR A 87 -2.87 -9.94 -8.27
N LEU A 88 -2.82 -8.63 -8.42
CA LEU A 88 -3.80 -7.85 -9.19
C LEU A 88 -3.84 -8.29 -10.67
N ARG A 89 -2.69 -8.40 -11.33
CA ARG A 89 -2.63 -8.83 -12.74
C ARG A 89 -3.13 -10.24 -12.97
N ARG A 90 -2.97 -11.13 -11.98
CA ARG A 90 -3.44 -12.53 -12.04
C ARG A 90 -4.87 -12.70 -11.56
N GLY A 91 -5.58 -11.62 -11.20
CA GLY A 91 -6.94 -11.68 -10.68
C GLY A 91 -7.05 -12.35 -9.31
N ARG A 92 -5.95 -12.43 -8.54
CA ARG A 92 -5.94 -12.98 -7.18
C ARG A 92 -6.37 -11.97 -6.12
N VAL A 93 -6.39 -10.69 -6.45
CA VAL A 93 -6.89 -9.59 -5.62
C VAL A 93 -7.73 -8.69 -6.52
N ASP A 94 -8.91 -8.32 -6.03
CA ASP A 94 -9.89 -7.49 -6.73
C ASP A 94 -9.88 -6.05 -6.24
N TRP A 95 -9.78 -5.86 -4.93
CA TRP A 95 -9.86 -4.62 -4.21
C TRP A 95 -8.67 -4.49 -3.26
N VAL A 96 -8.03 -3.32 -3.22
CA VAL A 96 -6.88 -3.03 -2.36
C VAL A 96 -7.12 -1.73 -1.60
N THR A 97 -6.90 -1.76 -0.28
CA THR A 97 -6.84 -0.54 0.55
C THR A 97 -5.38 -0.19 0.82
N GLU A 98 -4.98 1.05 0.46
CA GLU A 98 -3.58 1.44 0.58
C GLU A 98 -3.38 2.90 0.97
N THR A 99 -2.15 3.22 1.38
CA THR A 99 -1.69 4.61 1.46
C THR A 99 -1.65 5.22 0.07
N ALA A 100 -1.77 6.54 -0.04
CA ALA A 100 -1.81 7.20 -1.34
C ALA A 100 -0.55 6.90 -2.19
N ALA A 101 0.65 6.90 -1.60
CA ALA A 101 1.88 6.58 -2.33
C ALA A 101 1.93 5.13 -2.84
N MET A 102 1.47 4.17 -2.03
CA MET A 102 1.38 2.77 -2.48
C MET A 102 0.34 2.61 -3.58
N GLY A 103 -0.82 3.27 -3.47
CA GLY A 103 -1.85 3.28 -4.50
C GLY A 103 -1.31 3.80 -5.85
N THR A 104 -0.55 4.90 -5.86
CA THR A 104 0.05 5.43 -7.10
C THR A 104 1.09 4.48 -7.72
N GLN A 105 1.81 3.70 -6.93
CA GLN A 105 2.71 2.67 -7.46
C GLN A 105 1.95 1.54 -8.17
N LEU A 106 0.81 1.09 -7.59
CA LEU A 106 -0.03 0.08 -8.21
C LEU A 106 -0.66 0.59 -9.51
N GLN A 107 -1.09 1.86 -9.52
CA GLN A 107 -1.63 2.53 -10.71
C GLN A 107 -0.58 2.67 -11.81
N HIS A 108 0.62 3.14 -11.50
CA HIS A 108 1.71 3.34 -12.46
C HIS A 108 2.07 2.04 -13.20
N ARG A 109 2.01 0.90 -12.53
CA ARG A 109 2.23 -0.43 -13.13
C ARG A 109 1.04 -0.96 -13.94
N GLY A 110 -0.05 -0.19 -14.05
CA GLY A 110 -1.25 -0.54 -14.80
C GLY A 110 -2.05 -1.71 -14.22
N SER A 111 -1.75 -2.16 -13.00
CA SER A 111 -2.41 -3.31 -12.39
C SER A 111 -3.66 -2.95 -11.59
N ALA A 112 -3.78 -1.70 -11.18
CA ALA A 112 -4.93 -1.18 -10.44
C ALA A 112 -5.26 0.25 -10.86
N ARG A 113 -6.51 0.66 -10.58
CA ARG A 113 -7.00 2.02 -10.73
C ARG A 113 -7.69 2.50 -9.46
N PRO A 114 -7.63 3.81 -9.16
CA PRO A 114 -8.30 4.36 -7.98
C PRO A 114 -9.82 4.20 -8.07
N LEU A 115 -10.44 3.83 -6.95
CA LEU A 115 -11.89 3.68 -6.82
C LEU A 115 -12.48 4.82 -5.98
N LEU A 116 -11.98 5.00 -4.76
CA LEU A 116 -12.47 5.96 -3.77
C LEU A 116 -11.30 6.45 -2.90
N LEU A 117 -11.47 7.61 -2.27
CA LEU A 117 -10.65 8.03 -1.15
C LEU A 117 -11.23 7.50 0.15
N THR A 118 -10.37 7.27 1.15
CA THR A 118 -10.78 6.86 2.49
C THR A 118 -10.55 8.00 3.47
N GLU A 119 -11.62 8.46 4.11
CA GLU A 119 -11.56 9.39 5.23
C GLU A 119 -11.43 8.60 6.55
N ARG A 120 -10.42 8.93 7.36
CA ARG A 120 -10.13 8.25 8.65
C ARG A 120 -10.13 9.27 9.78
N ASP A 121 -10.86 8.99 10.87
CA ASP A 121 -11.05 9.95 11.97
C ASP A 121 -11.52 11.33 11.49
N GLY A 122 -12.38 11.40 10.44
CA GLY A 122 -12.86 12.65 9.85
C GLY A 122 -11.86 13.38 8.96
N VAL A 123 -10.70 12.76 8.65
CA VAL A 123 -9.63 13.39 7.86
C VAL A 123 -9.39 12.60 6.57
N SER A 124 -9.66 13.21 5.42
CA SER A 124 -9.42 12.65 4.08
C SER A 124 -8.09 13.09 3.46
N ARG A 125 -7.55 14.22 3.90
CA ARG A 125 -6.28 14.82 3.44
C ARG A 125 -5.40 15.19 4.62
N TYR A 126 -4.10 15.12 4.46
CA TYR A 126 -3.13 15.47 5.48
C TYR A 126 -1.83 15.94 4.82
N ARG A 127 -0.91 16.49 5.60
CA ARG A 127 0.38 16.99 5.11
C ARG A 127 1.53 16.44 5.95
N THR A 128 2.73 16.54 5.43
CA THR A 128 3.96 16.21 6.15
C THR A 128 4.48 17.43 6.90
N VAL A 129 4.95 17.19 8.11
CA VAL A 129 5.65 18.13 8.97
C VAL A 129 7.11 17.70 9.07
N PHE A 130 8.03 18.61 8.72
CA PHE A 130 9.45 18.46 9.03
C PHE A 130 9.75 19.23 10.31
N PHE A 131 10.47 18.62 11.22
CA PHE A 131 10.81 19.26 12.49
C PHE A 131 12.25 18.95 12.90
N ALA A 132 12.85 19.91 13.58
CA ALA A 132 14.20 19.83 14.11
C ALA A 132 14.23 20.32 15.56
N ARG A 133 15.35 20.11 16.26
CA ARG A 133 15.53 20.76 17.55
C ARG A 133 15.76 22.28 17.37
N ARG A 134 15.23 23.09 18.30
CA ARG A 134 15.42 24.54 18.31
C ARG A 134 16.88 24.98 18.35
N ASP A 135 17.69 24.17 19.04
CA ASP A 135 19.12 24.44 19.25
C ASP A 135 20.02 23.73 18.22
N SER A 136 19.46 23.25 17.10
CA SER A 136 20.21 22.56 16.03
C SER A 136 20.84 23.52 15.01
N GLY A 137 20.36 24.76 14.93
CA GLY A 137 20.73 25.69 13.88
C GLY A 137 20.05 25.41 12.53
N ILE A 138 19.12 24.43 12.44
CA ILE A 138 18.37 24.09 11.23
C ILE A 138 17.08 24.87 11.23
N ALA A 139 16.87 25.73 10.22
CA ALA A 139 15.67 26.56 10.07
C ALA A 139 14.91 26.28 8.75
N SER A 140 15.53 25.61 7.81
CA SER A 140 14.98 25.32 6.47
C SER A 140 15.46 23.97 5.92
N LEU A 141 14.86 23.51 4.81
CA LEU A 141 15.33 22.30 4.12
C LEU A 141 16.74 22.48 3.52
N ALA A 142 17.14 23.69 3.16
CA ALA A 142 18.47 23.95 2.61
C ALA A 142 19.61 23.63 3.61
N ASP A 143 19.32 23.73 4.93
CA ASP A 143 20.25 23.46 6.00
C ASP A 143 20.51 21.94 6.23
N LEU A 144 19.81 21.07 5.47
CA LEU A 144 19.93 19.62 5.63
C LEU A 144 21.15 19.03 4.91
N ARG A 145 21.91 19.80 4.12
CA ARG A 145 23.15 19.27 3.49
C ARG A 145 24.16 18.81 4.54
N GLY A 146 24.59 17.56 4.46
CA GLY A 146 25.49 16.93 5.45
C GLY A 146 24.78 16.60 6.78
N ARG A 147 23.45 16.64 6.83
CA ARG A 147 22.61 16.32 7.99
C ARG A 147 21.84 15.03 7.79
N SER A 148 21.27 14.51 8.88
CA SER A 148 20.51 13.27 8.89
C SER A 148 19.03 13.51 9.13
N ILE A 149 18.19 12.67 8.49
CA ILE A 149 16.73 12.70 8.63
C ILE A 149 16.19 11.29 8.95
N ALA A 150 15.23 11.21 9.86
CA ALA A 150 14.52 9.98 10.15
C ALA A 150 13.20 9.89 9.39
N PHE A 151 13.05 8.86 8.58
CA PHE A 151 11.81 8.41 7.98
C PHE A 151 11.15 7.29 8.80
N GLN A 152 9.86 7.02 8.58
CA GLN A 152 9.16 5.95 9.31
C GLN A 152 9.51 4.57 8.76
N ASN A 153 9.05 4.27 7.55
CA ASN A 153 9.27 3.02 6.83
C ASN A 153 9.12 3.24 5.31
N PRO A 154 9.56 2.31 4.45
CA PRO A 154 9.55 2.46 3.00
C PRO A 154 8.14 2.42 2.34
N PHE A 155 7.06 2.25 3.12
CA PHE A 155 5.67 2.28 2.60
C PHE A 155 4.91 3.54 3.00
N SER A 156 5.53 4.41 3.81
CA SER A 156 4.86 5.58 4.37
C SER A 156 4.73 6.71 3.34
N THR A 157 3.52 7.18 3.10
CA THR A 157 3.29 8.38 2.29
C THR A 157 3.83 9.63 2.99
N SER A 158 3.38 9.89 4.24
CA SER A 158 3.69 11.12 4.98
C SER A 158 5.08 11.19 5.58
N ALA A 159 5.66 10.03 5.89
CA ALA A 159 6.95 9.98 6.57
C ALA A 159 8.04 9.28 5.76
N TYR A 160 7.87 9.19 4.43
CA TYR A 160 8.92 8.78 3.50
C TYR A 160 8.73 9.41 2.11
N TYR A 161 7.71 8.99 1.32
CA TYR A 161 7.63 9.41 -0.09
C TYR A 161 7.45 10.91 -0.27
N VAL A 162 6.53 11.53 0.46
CA VAL A 162 6.30 12.98 0.34
C VAL A 162 7.52 13.79 0.79
N PRO A 163 8.09 13.56 2.00
CA PRO A 163 9.25 14.32 2.42
C PRO A 163 10.51 14.04 1.59
N ALA A 164 10.71 12.81 1.11
CA ALA A 164 11.82 12.50 0.22
C ALA A 164 11.68 13.23 -1.12
N SER A 165 10.47 13.28 -1.71
CA SER A 165 10.20 14.06 -2.92
C SER A 165 10.47 15.55 -2.72
N GLU A 166 9.99 16.13 -1.61
CA GLU A 166 10.23 17.53 -1.27
C GLU A 166 11.73 17.87 -1.19
N LEU A 167 12.54 16.95 -0.63
CA LEU A 167 14.02 17.10 -0.58
C LEU A 167 14.65 17.05 -1.98
N LEU A 168 14.23 16.09 -2.80
CA LEU A 168 14.70 16.01 -4.19
C LEU A 168 14.33 17.26 -5.00
N ASP A 169 13.14 17.84 -4.80
CA ASP A 169 12.68 19.07 -5.45
C ASP A 169 13.53 20.30 -5.05
N GLN A 170 14.12 20.29 -3.86
CA GLN A 170 15.11 21.28 -3.42
C GLN A 170 16.54 20.99 -3.92
N GLY A 171 16.73 19.99 -4.78
CA GLY A 171 18.04 19.59 -5.28
C GLY A 171 18.93 18.92 -4.22
N LEU A 172 18.32 18.34 -3.17
CA LEU A 172 19.03 17.60 -2.13
C LEU A 172 19.05 16.11 -2.49
N ARG A 173 20.22 15.54 -2.59
CA ARG A 173 20.40 14.10 -2.83
C ARG A 173 20.28 13.33 -1.51
N LEU A 174 19.63 12.18 -1.55
CA LEU A 174 19.44 11.30 -0.41
C LEU A 174 20.47 10.18 -0.39
N GLU A 175 20.97 9.85 0.80
CA GLU A 175 21.95 8.79 1.04
C GLU A 175 21.49 7.94 2.21
N ILE A 176 21.33 6.62 2.01
CA ILE A 176 20.95 5.72 3.10
C ILE A 176 22.08 5.58 4.11
N LEU A 177 21.77 5.72 5.39
CA LEU A 177 22.69 5.46 6.49
C LEU A 177 22.34 4.11 7.14
N LEU A 178 23.36 3.38 7.57
CA LEU A 178 23.17 2.07 8.23
C LEU A 178 22.93 2.22 9.73
N SER A 179 23.37 3.34 10.30
CA SER A 179 23.31 3.62 11.73
C SER A 179 23.09 5.12 11.98
N PRO A 180 22.39 5.52 13.06
CA PRO A 180 22.34 6.91 13.51
C PRO A 180 23.70 7.53 13.85
N MET A 181 24.73 6.71 13.98
CA MET A 181 26.11 7.18 14.22
C MET A 181 26.86 7.54 12.93
N ASP A 182 26.34 7.10 11.79
CA ASP A 182 26.92 7.42 10.48
C ASP A 182 26.70 8.90 10.13
N ARG A 183 27.60 9.43 9.31
CA ARG A 183 27.47 10.78 8.79
C ARG A 183 27.38 10.73 7.27
N PRO A 184 26.42 11.45 6.67
CA PRO A 184 26.32 11.53 5.22
C PRO A 184 27.48 12.34 4.64
N ALA A 185 27.71 12.19 3.34
CA ALA A 185 28.60 13.08 2.61
C ALA A 185 28.10 14.54 2.69
N SER A 186 29.02 15.51 2.66
CA SER A 186 28.70 16.94 2.86
C SER A 186 27.66 17.51 1.87
N GLY A 187 27.49 16.87 0.71
CA GLY A 187 26.54 17.29 -0.33
C GLY A 187 25.20 16.54 -0.32
N THR A 188 25.01 15.58 0.59
CA THR A 188 23.81 14.74 0.65
C THR A 188 23.04 14.94 1.95
N VAL A 189 21.83 14.40 2.03
CA VAL A 189 21.04 14.24 3.25
C VAL A 189 21.00 12.76 3.57
N GLY A 190 21.57 12.39 4.72
CA GLY A 190 21.53 11.01 5.17
C GLY A 190 20.18 10.63 5.73
N TYR A 191 19.64 9.45 5.37
CA TYR A 191 18.37 9.04 5.92
C TYR A 191 18.40 7.63 6.53
N LEU A 192 17.50 7.41 7.51
CA LEU A 192 17.28 6.12 8.17
C LEU A 192 15.78 5.89 8.38
N PHE A 193 15.40 4.62 8.51
CA PHE A 193 14.04 4.24 8.87
C PHE A 193 13.92 3.94 10.37
N ALA A 194 13.19 4.80 11.09
CA ALA A 194 12.98 4.70 12.54
C ALA A 194 11.86 3.74 12.96
N ARG A 195 11.10 3.19 12.00
CA ARG A 195 10.01 2.22 12.17
C ARG A 195 8.72 2.77 12.79
N SER A 196 8.77 3.82 13.60
CA SER A 196 7.58 4.45 14.19
C SER A 196 7.80 5.95 14.38
N GLU A 197 6.70 6.70 14.46
CA GLU A 197 6.73 8.15 14.70
C GLU A 197 7.28 8.49 16.09
N LEU A 198 7.01 7.65 17.09
CA LEU A 198 7.60 7.82 18.42
C LEU A 198 9.13 7.67 18.38
N ASN A 199 9.64 6.71 17.60
CA ASN A 199 11.09 6.59 17.41
C ASN A 199 11.65 7.81 16.69
N ILE A 200 10.98 8.33 15.64
CA ILE A 200 11.41 9.56 14.95
C ILE A 200 11.54 10.69 15.94
N SER A 201 10.52 11.00 16.73
CA SER A 201 10.56 12.08 17.72
C SER A 201 11.62 11.84 18.80
N THR A 202 11.79 10.58 19.24
CA THR A 202 12.81 10.20 20.21
C THR A 202 14.22 10.39 19.65
N TRP A 203 14.48 10.00 18.40
CA TRP A 203 15.79 10.13 17.79
C TRP A 203 16.19 11.59 17.60
N VAL A 204 15.27 12.45 17.17
CA VAL A 204 15.52 13.91 17.10
C VAL A 204 15.75 14.50 18.49
N HIS A 205 14.92 14.16 19.47
CA HIS A 205 15.09 14.65 20.85
C HIS A 205 16.48 14.26 21.42
N LYS A 206 16.91 13.02 21.20
CA LYS A 206 18.21 12.49 21.66
C LYS A 206 19.38 12.85 20.77
N ARG A 207 19.19 13.67 19.71
CA ARG A 207 20.24 14.07 18.76
C ARG A 207 20.88 12.88 18.02
N LEU A 208 20.16 11.78 17.86
CA LEU A 208 20.59 10.64 17.04
C LEU A 208 20.44 10.94 15.54
N VAL A 209 19.45 11.76 15.19
CA VAL A 209 19.27 12.36 13.86
C VAL A 209 18.96 13.85 14.01
N ASP A 210 19.21 14.62 12.95
CA ASP A 210 19.05 16.07 12.98
C ASP A 210 17.58 16.49 12.78
N VAL A 211 16.86 15.80 11.89
CA VAL A 211 15.49 16.13 11.47
C VAL A 211 14.60 14.90 11.52
N GLY A 212 13.34 15.09 11.89
CA GLY A 212 12.28 14.11 11.79
C GLY A 212 11.15 14.58 10.89
N VAL A 213 10.41 13.62 10.33
CA VAL A 213 9.21 13.88 9.54
C VAL A 213 8.08 12.94 9.94
N MET A 214 6.87 13.45 9.91
CA MET A 214 5.66 12.67 10.13
C MET A 214 4.43 13.43 9.60
N SER A 215 3.26 12.82 9.67
CA SER A 215 2.03 13.56 9.35
C SER A 215 1.74 14.66 10.38
N ASN A 216 1.01 15.71 9.96
CA ASN A 216 0.51 16.72 10.88
C ASN A 216 -0.40 16.13 11.98
N LEU A 217 -1.05 14.99 11.72
CA LEU A 217 -1.88 14.28 12.69
C LEU A 217 -1.02 13.60 13.76
N ASP A 218 0.06 12.92 13.35
CA ASP A 218 1.01 12.29 14.28
C ASP A 218 1.79 13.35 15.05
N TRP A 219 2.13 14.45 14.40
CA TRP A 219 2.76 15.61 15.05
C TRP A 219 1.94 16.16 16.22
N GLN A 220 0.61 16.18 16.10
CA GLN A 220 -0.30 16.63 17.16
C GLN A 220 -0.55 15.58 18.24
N ASN A 221 -0.23 14.32 18.00
CA ASN A 221 -0.52 13.21 18.90
C ASN A 221 0.57 13.08 20.01
N PRO A 222 0.24 13.25 21.31
CA PRO A 222 1.21 13.12 22.41
C PRO A 222 1.83 11.73 22.56
N GLN A 223 1.20 10.69 22.01
CA GLN A 223 1.77 9.34 22.00
C GLN A 223 2.86 9.18 20.94
N ARG A 224 2.90 10.06 19.93
CA ARG A 224 3.89 10.10 18.85
C ARG A 224 4.96 11.15 19.10
N VAL A 225 4.55 12.31 19.61
CA VAL A 225 5.44 13.42 19.99
C VAL A 225 5.13 13.80 21.45
N PRO A 226 5.80 13.17 22.43
CA PRO A 226 5.61 13.49 23.84
C PRO A 226 5.74 14.98 24.12
N LEU A 227 4.88 15.54 24.98
CA LEU A 227 4.89 16.97 25.31
C LEU A 227 6.26 17.45 25.83
N ALA A 228 6.96 16.56 26.55
CA ALA A 228 8.32 16.84 27.04
C ALA A 228 9.33 17.05 25.89
N PHE A 229 9.14 16.39 24.74
CA PHE A 229 10.01 16.54 23.57
C PHE A 229 9.60 17.76 22.73
N ARG A 230 8.28 18.00 22.59
CA ARG A 230 7.71 19.03 21.73
C ARG A 230 8.27 20.43 22.01
N LYS A 231 8.51 20.78 23.28
CA LYS A 231 9.10 22.06 23.67
C LYS A 231 10.48 22.31 23.07
N ASP A 232 11.23 21.22 22.77
CA ASP A 232 12.57 21.30 22.18
C ASP A 232 12.55 21.41 20.66
N PHE A 233 11.39 21.22 20.02
CA PHE A 233 11.26 21.17 18.57
C PHE A 233 10.74 22.48 17.96
N ILE A 234 11.12 22.71 16.71
CA ILE A 234 10.52 23.67 15.78
C ILE A 234 10.09 22.94 14.52
N VAL A 235 9.00 23.39 13.93
CA VAL A 235 8.61 23.00 12.56
C VAL A 235 9.41 23.86 11.59
N ILE A 236 10.13 23.22 10.68
CA ILE A 236 10.97 23.89 9.67
C ILE A 236 10.32 23.94 8.29
N ARG A 237 9.37 23.02 8.03
CA ARG A 237 8.59 22.96 6.78
C ARG A 237 7.30 22.17 7.00
N GLU A 238 6.22 22.59 6.35
CA GLU A 238 5.01 21.79 6.09
C GLU A 238 4.79 21.69 4.58
N THR A 239 4.37 20.52 4.11
CA THR A 239 4.06 20.31 2.68
C THR A 239 2.64 20.73 2.34
N GLN A 240 2.29 20.71 1.06
CA GLN A 240 0.89 20.73 0.62
C GLN A 240 0.16 19.48 1.12
N GLU A 241 -1.18 19.54 1.12
CA GLU A 241 -2.01 18.40 1.50
C GLU A 241 -2.17 17.41 0.35
N TYR A 242 -2.26 16.14 0.70
CA TYR A 242 -2.49 15.03 -0.21
C TYR A 242 -3.46 14.01 0.40
N PRO A 243 -4.09 13.15 -0.42
CA PRO A 243 -5.01 12.12 0.07
C PRO A 243 -4.35 11.20 1.11
N ARG A 244 -5.09 10.88 2.17
CA ARG A 244 -4.58 10.06 3.28
C ARG A 244 -4.50 8.59 2.91
N ALA A 245 -5.56 8.07 2.27
CA ALA A 245 -5.65 6.68 1.84
C ALA A 245 -6.57 6.56 0.64
N VAL A 246 -6.41 5.47 -0.11
CA VAL A 246 -7.12 5.22 -1.36
C VAL A 246 -7.54 3.75 -1.44
N GLU A 247 -8.77 3.54 -1.88
CA GLU A 247 -9.27 2.23 -2.29
C GLU A 247 -9.00 2.06 -3.77
N MET A 248 -8.41 0.93 -4.15
CA MET A 248 -8.02 0.62 -5.52
C MET A 248 -8.73 -0.66 -5.97
N VAL A 249 -9.03 -0.77 -7.25
CA VAL A 249 -9.49 -2.02 -7.85
C VAL A 249 -8.55 -2.47 -8.97
N ARG A 250 -8.45 -3.77 -9.21
CA ARG A 250 -7.66 -4.28 -10.36
C ARG A 250 -8.21 -3.72 -11.67
N SER A 251 -7.32 -3.42 -12.59
CA SER A 251 -7.65 -2.69 -13.83
C SER A 251 -8.70 -3.38 -14.70
N ASN A 252 -8.80 -4.71 -14.64
CA ASN A 252 -9.74 -5.55 -15.39
C ASN A 252 -10.86 -6.15 -14.51
N LEU A 253 -11.22 -5.49 -13.39
CA LEU A 253 -12.39 -5.90 -12.60
C LEU A 253 -13.66 -5.73 -13.42
N ASP A 254 -14.58 -6.68 -13.29
CA ASP A 254 -15.90 -6.59 -13.93
C ASP A 254 -16.56 -5.25 -13.56
N PRO A 255 -17.04 -4.46 -14.53
CA PRO A 255 -17.62 -3.15 -14.27
C PRO A 255 -18.85 -3.18 -13.34
N LYS A 256 -19.64 -4.26 -13.36
CA LYS A 256 -20.80 -4.41 -12.46
C LYS A 256 -20.37 -4.65 -11.02
N VAL A 257 -19.32 -5.47 -10.83
CA VAL A 257 -18.72 -5.72 -9.50
C VAL A 257 -18.11 -4.44 -8.96
N GLU A 258 -17.38 -3.68 -9.79
CA GLU A 258 -16.80 -2.40 -9.38
C GLU A 258 -17.88 -1.37 -9.01
N ALA A 259 -18.89 -1.18 -9.86
CA ALA A 259 -19.96 -0.22 -9.61
C ALA A 259 -20.65 -0.55 -8.28
N ARG A 260 -20.99 -1.82 -8.05
CA ARG A 260 -21.65 -2.24 -6.81
C ARG A 260 -20.73 -2.08 -5.59
N LEU A 261 -19.44 -2.41 -5.70
CA LEU A 261 -18.47 -2.19 -4.62
C LEU A 261 -18.39 -0.70 -4.24
N ARG A 262 -18.33 0.18 -5.24
CA ARG A 262 -18.31 1.64 -5.04
C ARG A 262 -19.56 2.11 -4.29
N GLU A 263 -20.74 1.68 -4.70
CA GLU A 263 -22.02 2.01 -4.05
C GLU A 263 -22.02 1.57 -2.58
N VAL A 264 -21.73 0.29 -2.32
CA VAL A 264 -21.73 -0.27 -0.97
C VAL A 264 -20.75 0.47 -0.05
N LEU A 265 -19.56 0.81 -0.54
CA LEU A 265 -18.58 1.55 0.26
C LEU A 265 -19.03 2.99 0.55
N VAL A 266 -19.62 3.69 -0.43
CA VAL A 266 -20.11 5.06 -0.23
C VAL A 266 -21.31 5.09 0.71
N GLU A 267 -22.23 4.13 0.59
CA GLU A 267 -23.41 3.99 1.43
C GLU A 267 -23.08 3.62 2.89
N ALA A 268 -21.95 2.95 3.13
CA ALA A 268 -21.55 2.45 4.44
C ALA A 268 -21.53 3.51 5.55
N ALA A 269 -21.21 4.76 5.23
CA ALA A 269 -21.18 5.85 6.21
C ALA A 269 -22.57 6.16 6.82
N GLY A 270 -23.65 5.93 6.07
CA GLY A 270 -25.03 6.13 6.50
C GLY A 270 -25.69 4.88 7.08
N ASP A 271 -25.03 3.72 7.00
CA ASP A 271 -25.57 2.44 7.47
C ASP A 271 -25.14 2.14 8.91
N PRO A 272 -26.08 2.05 9.88
CA PRO A 272 -25.76 1.69 11.26
C PRO A 272 -25.00 0.36 11.39
N ASP A 273 -25.26 -0.62 10.52
CA ASP A 273 -24.62 -1.94 10.52
C ASP A 273 -23.14 -1.88 10.13
N ALA A 274 -22.72 -0.83 9.41
CA ALA A 274 -21.33 -0.63 9.01
C ALA A 274 -20.48 0.02 10.10
N ARG A 275 -21.07 0.62 11.13
CA ARG A 275 -20.38 1.49 12.09
C ARG A 275 -19.17 0.82 12.73
N GLU A 276 -19.32 -0.40 13.25
CA GLU A 276 -18.22 -1.13 13.88
C GLU A 276 -17.18 -1.56 12.84
N ALA A 277 -17.62 -2.01 11.68
CA ALA A 277 -16.75 -2.42 10.59
C ALA A 277 -15.87 -1.26 10.10
N LEU A 278 -16.44 -0.08 9.91
CA LEU A 278 -15.71 1.14 9.55
C LEU A 278 -14.72 1.58 10.64
N LEU A 279 -15.14 1.53 11.91
CA LEU A 279 -14.26 1.87 13.03
C LEU A 279 -13.02 0.95 13.08
N ARG A 280 -13.22 -0.35 12.90
CA ARG A 280 -12.13 -1.32 12.83
C ARG A 280 -11.28 -1.16 11.58
N PHE A 281 -11.87 -0.79 10.45
CA PHE A 281 -11.18 -0.52 9.19
C PHE A 281 -10.44 0.83 9.26
N PHE A 282 -9.34 0.86 10.00
CA PHE A 282 -8.48 2.04 10.18
C PHE A 282 -9.22 3.28 10.67
N LYS A 283 -10.28 3.12 11.48
CA LYS A 283 -11.15 4.21 11.96
C LYS A 283 -11.74 5.03 10.80
N THR A 284 -12.15 4.36 9.76
CA THR A 284 -12.78 4.99 8.58
C THR A 284 -14.12 5.59 8.99
N THR A 285 -14.36 6.83 8.54
CA THR A 285 -15.62 7.53 8.75
C THR A 285 -16.48 7.46 7.50
N ARG A 286 -15.88 7.53 6.32
CA ARG A 286 -16.57 7.38 5.03
C ARG A 286 -15.58 7.16 3.88
N PHE A 287 -16.12 6.73 2.75
CA PHE A 287 -15.44 6.69 1.46
C PHE A 287 -15.96 7.83 0.57
N LEU A 288 -15.05 8.51 -0.13
CA LEU A 288 -15.33 9.70 -0.91
C LEU A 288 -15.00 9.47 -2.39
N PRO A 289 -15.80 10.03 -3.31
CA PRO A 289 -15.41 10.10 -4.71
C PRO A 289 -14.07 10.82 -4.88
N ILE A 290 -13.33 10.43 -5.91
CA ILE A 290 -12.08 11.10 -6.29
C ILE A 290 -12.46 12.30 -7.16
N ASP A 291 -12.26 13.50 -6.63
CA ASP A 291 -12.44 14.75 -7.35
C ASP A 291 -11.19 15.16 -8.15
N ALA A 292 -11.29 16.15 -9.01
CA ALA A 292 -10.18 16.65 -9.83
C ALA A 292 -8.97 17.09 -8.99
N THR A 293 -9.20 17.66 -7.80
CA THR A 293 -8.13 18.06 -6.89
C THR A 293 -7.39 16.86 -6.32
N ALA A 294 -8.13 15.79 -5.99
CA ALA A 294 -7.53 14.54 -5.54
C ALA A 294 -6.77 13.83 -6.66
N GLU A 295 -7.31 13.83 -7.89
CA GLU A 295 -6.61 13.28 -9.05
C GLU A 295 -5.28 13.98 -9.30
N GLN A 296 -5.25 15.32 -9.27
CA GLN A 296 -4.02 16.10 -9.41
C GLN A 296 -3.02 15.80 -8.28
N ALA A 297 -3.49 15.72 -7.04
CA ALA A 297 -2.63 15.41 -5.90
C ALA A 297 -2.06 13.98 -5.98
N LEU A 298 -2.85 13.00 -6.42
CA LEU A 298 -2.37 11.63 -6.65
C LEU A 298 -1.38 11.56 -7.82
N ALA A 299 -1.62 12.30 -8.91
CA ALA A 299 -0.71 12.37 -10.06
C ALA A 299 0.65 12.98 -9.65
N HIS A 300 0.63 14.11 -8.91
CA HIS A 300 1.84 14.73 -8.40
C HIS A 300 2.61 13.80 -7.44
N LEU A 301 1.91 13.18 -6.50
CA LEU A 301 2.49 12.19 -5.59
C LEU A 301 3.09 11.00 -6.36
N GLY A 302 2.38 10.51 -7.38
CA GLY A 302 2.87 9.42 -8.23
C GLY A 302 4.17 9.76 -8.94
N ALA A 303 4.30 10.97 -9.50
CA ALA A 303 5.54 11.45 -10.11
C ALA A 303 6.70 11.48 -9.10
N GLY A 304 6.46 12.01 -7.89
CA GLY A 304 7.44 12.01 -6.81
C GLY A 304 7.88 10.60 -6.40
N VAL A 305 6.92 9.68 -6.25
CA VAL A 305 7.20 8.26 -5.95
C VAL A 305 8.09 7.63 -7.01
N GLN A 306 7.81 7.84 -8.31
CA GLN A 306 8.63 7.29 -9.39
C GLN A 306 10.06 7.87 -9.36
N ARG A 307 10.20 9.16 -9.09
CA ARG A 307 11.49 9.80 -8.96
C ARG A 307 12.31 9.22 -7.80
N ILE A 308 11.71 9.03 -6.62
CA ILE A 308 12.37 8.41 -5.47
C ILE A 308 12.85 7.01 -5.81
N ARG A 309 12.03 6.22 -6.49
CA ARG A 309 12.39 4.86 -6.91
C ARG A 309 13.53 4.82 -7.94
N ALA A 310 13.69 5.85 -8.72
CA ALA A 310 14.75 5.94 -9.72
C ALA A 310 16.07 6.50 -9.16
N GLU A 311 15.99 7.41 -8.18
CA GLU A 311 17.15 8.16 -7.70
C GLU A 311 17.63 7.73 -6.30
N VAL A 312 16.79 7.03 -5.51
CA VAL A 312 17.05 6.73 -4.08
C VAL A 312 17.03 5.22 -3.78
N GLU A 313 16.12 4.44 -4.42
CA GLU A 313 15.97 2.99 -4.22
C GLU A 313 16.70 2.18 -5.30
#